data_383356f743c4c3a8b5a2cf0c1cd04d4b
#
_entry.id   383356f743c4c3a8b5a2cf0c1cd04d4b
#
_cell.length_a   1.000
_cell.length_b   1.000
_cell.length_c   1.000
_cell.angle_alpha   90.00
_cell.angle_beta   90.00
_cell.angle_gamma   90.00
#
_symmetry.space_group_name_H-M   'P 1'
#
loop_
_entity.id
_entity.type
_entity.pdbx_description
1 polymer ?
#
loop_
_entity_poly.entity_id
_entity_poly.type
_entity_poly.pdbx_seq_one_letter_code
_entity_poly.pdbx_strand_id
1 'polypeptide(L)'
;IRGAFPSVVLVGMGVLLVARIGWLSDDSLITLRTALNMSHGWGPGFNVSEAVQGYTHPLWFLAWLGVGWISGQWIASVILMSLVATAAALTLVLLLPCERRIRFALLMLLALSNSFVEYSTSGLENPLSHAVVGSLMVLLVRQREVIERSFHGLAVGVVLSLVLLTRFDLVLLVAPLFIFWFIRASRSVRIAAVLGVLPLLASWFYWSLVTYDSLLPNTFYAKRNVNLSFMELFDQGFFYLRTSLAYDRAGGLLLLVGVVLTLAFMKPLAVASSLGIVLYLTYVASNGGDFMVGRFLSVPVYLSALSIAVSLEGWSLEPLVQSFRQNRMNSLLVRRFIGPPLLLVLSAILISSATAFSRQQSERFNWERPASRGIADERPMYVQRGSGFMRYFSEISVAVKSTYDPRTEDSSIVEISRRANGWPTRKDSEIQRPLTVRTTCGLLGGKSIISG
;
A
#
# COMPACT_ATOMS: atom_id res chain seq x y z
N ILE A 1 31.92 -1.52 4.58
CA ILE A 1 31.11 -1.11 5.72
C ILE A 1 30.85 0.41 5.71
N ARG A 2 31.85 1.30 5.45
CA ARG A 2 31.67 2.77 5.43
C ARG A 2 30.67 3.26 4.37
N GLY A 3 30.45 2.55 3.26
CA GLY A 3 29.51 2.93 2.20
C GLY A 3 28.03 2.57 2.47
N ALA A 4 27.76 1.59 3.32
CA ALA A 4 26.40 1.12 3.61
C ALA A 4 25.71 1.93 4.74
N PHE A 5 26.48 2.56 5.62
CA PHE A 5 25.97 3.26 6.79
C PHE A 5 24.90 4.33 6.47
N PRO A 6 25.07 5.25 5.49
CA PRO A 6 24.03 6.23 5.19
C PRO A 6 22.74 5.61 4.66
N SER A 7 22.82 4.49 3.95
CA SER A 7 21.64 3.76 3.44
C SER A 7 20.82 3.16 4.57
N VAL A 8 21.48 2.53 5.54
CA VAL A 8 20.84 1.95 6.73
C VAL A 8 20.16 3.03 7.57
N VAL A 9 20.84 4.18 7.76
CA VAL A 9 20.27 5.32 8.48
C VAL A 9 18.99 5.83 7.80
N LEU A 10 19.00 6.00 6.48
CA LEU A 10 17.83 6.49 5.74
C LEU A 10 16.65 5.52 5.81
N VAL A 11 16.88 4.21 5.67
CA VAL A 11 15.84 3.21 5.85
C VAL A 11 15.30 3.26 7.28
N GLY A 12 16.18 3.32 8.28
CA GLY A 12 15.80 3.44 9.69
C GLY A 12 14.96 4.69 9.96
N MET A 13 15.35 5.85 9.42
CA MET A 13 14.57 7.10 9.53
C MET A 13 13.19 6.97 8.88
N GLY A 14 13.10 6.37 7.68
CA GLY A 14 11.82 6.10 7.02
C GLY A 14 10.91 5.20 7.85
N VAL A 15 11.44 4.13 8.42
CA VAL A 15 10.70 3.23 9.31
C VAL A 15 10.25 3.93 10.59
N LEU A 16 11.11 4.74 11.20
CA LEU A 16 10.76 5.53 12.39
C LEU A 16 9.66 6.56 12.10
N LEU A 17 9.71 7.22 10.93
CA LEU A 17 8.65 8.13 10.49
C LEU A 17 7.30 7.39 10.41
N VAL A 18 7.27 6.25 9.72
CA VAL A 18 6.07 5.42 9.58
C VAL A 18 5.58 4.91 10.94
N ALA A 19 6.49 4.46 11.82
CA ALA A 19 6.13 4.04 13.18
C ALA A 19 5.50 5.17 14.01
N ARG A 20 6.01 6.39 13.87
CA ARG A 20 5.52 7.56 14.61
C ARG A 20 4.07 7.92 14.26
N ILE A 21 3.68 7.71 13.01
CA ILE A 21 2.34 8.05 12.53
C ILE A 21 1.42 6.83 12.43
N GLY A 22 1.85 5.69 12.96
CA GLY A 22 1.13 4.41 12.92
C GLY A 22 -0.32 4.52 13.40
N TRP A 23 -1.21 3.83 12.68
CA TRP A 23 -2.65 3.78 12.94
C TRP A 23 -3.23 2.46 12.43
N LEU A 24 -4.47 2.16 12.79
CA LEU A 24 -5.22 1.00 12.29
C LEU A 24 -6.56 1.48 11.75
N SER A 25 -6.89 1.05 10.54
CA SER A 25 -8.19 1.29 9.94
C SER A 25 -9.23 0.29 10.47
N ASP A 26 -10.52 0.63 10.37
CA ASP A 26 -11.62 -0.29 10.66
C ASP A 26 -11.61 -1.51 9.73
N ASP A 27 -11.35 -1.34 8.44
CA ASP A 27 -11.18 -2.44 7.49
C ASP A 27 -10.14 -3.48 7.96
N SER A 28 -9.07 -3.03 8.62
CA SER A 28 -8.06 -3.94 9.19
C SER A 28 -8.63 -4.79 10.33
N LEU A 29 -9.59 -4.25 11.07
CA LEU A 29 -10.24 -4.97 12.17
C LEU A 29 -11.18 -6.09 11.66
N ILE A 30 -11.69 -5.98 10.44
CA ILE A 30 -12.43 -7.08 9.77
C ILE A 30 -11.49 -8.28 9.61
N THR A 31 -10.27 -8.04 9.15
CA THR A 31 -9.24 -9.09 9.01
C THR A 31 -8.83 -9.66 10.35
N LEU A 32 -8.65 -8.80 11.36
CA LEU A 32 -8.33 -9.22 12.73
C LEU A 32 -9.42 -10.14 13.30
N ARG A 33 -10.69 -9.75 13.19
CA ARG A 33 -11.82 -10.56 13.68
C ARG A 33 -11.84 -11.95 13.03
N THR A 34 -11.67 -12.00 11.70
CA THR A 34 -11.61 -13.27 10.99
C THR A 34 -10.43 -14.14 11.45
N ALA A 35 -9.27 -13.55 11.70
CA ALA A 35 -8.09 -14.27 12.20
C ALA A 35 -8.31 -14.78 13.64
N LEU A 36 -8.94 -13.99 14.50
CA LEU A 36 -9.32 -14.41 15.85
C LEU A 36 -10.33 -15.55 15.83
N ASN A 37 -11.38 -15.45 15.02
CA ASN A 37 -12.37 -16.53 14.87
C ASN A 37 -11.70 -17.84 14.45
N MET A 38 -10.83 -17.78 13.44
CA MET A 38 -10.10 -18.95 12.97
C MET A 38 -9.16 -19.52 14.04
N SER A 39 -8.49 -18.68 14.81
CA SER A 39 -7.57 -19.12 15.89
C SER A 39 -8.29 -19.81 17.06
N HIS A 40 -9.57 -19.51 17.25
CA HIS A 40 -10.42 -20.15 18.26
C HIS A 40 -11.20 -21.35 17.72
N GLY A 41 -10.99 -21.75 16.47
CA GLY A 41 -11.68 -22.88 15.85
C GLY A 41 -13.12 -22.59 15.38
N TRP A 42 -13.51 -21.32 15.29
CA TRP A 42 -14.86 -20.92 14.86
C TRP A 42 -14.99 -20.69 13.36
N GLY A 43 -13.93 -21.00 12.61
CA GLY A 43 -13.87 -20.87 11.16
C GLY A 43 -13.33 -19.51 10.70
N PRO A 44 -13.02 -19.39 9.38
CA PRO A 44 -12.38 -18.21 8.79
C PRO A 44 -13.38 -17.16 8.30
N GLY A 45 -14.56 -17.05 8.93
CA GLY A 45 -15.59 -16.05 8.62
C GLY A 45 -15.54 -14.84 9.56
N PHE A 46 -16.12 -13.72 9.12
CA PHE A 46 -16.33 -12.56 9.96
C PHE A 46 -17.35 -12.84 11.07
N ASN A 47 -18.48 -13.44 10.72
CA ASN A 47 -19.46 -13.99 11.65
C ASN A 47 -19.23 -15.50 11.82
N VAL A 48 -19.41 -16.01 13.03
CA VAL A 48 -19.14 -17.43 13.37
C VAL A 48 -20.03 -18.40 12.59
N SER A 49 -21.25 -17.98 12.25
CA SER A 49 -22.24 -18.81 11.56
C SER A 49 -22.19 -18.74 10.03
N GLU A 50 -21.30 -17.92 9.47
CA GLU A 50 -21.28 -17.62 8.03
C GLU A 50 -19.92 -17.91 7.42
N ALA A 51 -19.91 -18.67 6.33
CA ALA A 51 -18.70 -18.89 5.53
C ALA A 51 -18.53 -17.78 4.48
N VAL A 52 -18.27 -16.54 4.94
CA VAL A 52 -18.11 -15.36 4.09
C VAL A 52 -16.68 -14.84 4.15
N GLN A 53 -16.01 -14.73 2.99
CA GLN A 53 -14.70 -14.12 2.89
C GLN A 53 -14.83 -12.59 2.88
N GLY A 54 -14.69 -11.96 4.05
CA GLY A 54 -14.77 -10.51 4.23
C GLY A 54 -13.50 -9.74 3.86
N TYR A 55 -12.36 -10.42 3.65
CA TYR A 55 -11.07 -9.83 3.33
C TYR A 55 -10.65 -10.11 1.89
N THR A 56 -9.86 -9.20 1.29
CA THR A 56 -9.42 -9.27 -0.12
C THR A 56 -7.93 -9.58 -0.29
N HIS A 57 -7.23 -9.86 0.80
CA HIS A 57 -5.78 -9.96 0.89
C HIS A 57 -5.34 -11.27 1.59
N PRO A 58 -5.45 -12.41 0.89
CA PRO A 58 -5.17 -13.74 1.44
C PRO A 58 -3.84 -13.86 2.16
N LEU A 59 -2.76 -13.41 1.52
CA LEU A 59 -1.41 -13.52 2.07
C LEU A 59 -1.23 -12.72 3.36
N TRP A 60 -1.80 -11.52 3.42
CA TRP A 60 -1.75 -10.68 4.62
C TRP A 60 -2.54 -11.29 5.76
N PHE A 61 -3.73 -11.81 5.46
CA PHE A 61 -4.55 -12.54 6.43
C PHE A 61 -3.80 -13.73 7.03
N LEU A 62 -3.21 -14.60 6.18
CA LEU A 62 -2.46 -15.78 6.64
C LEU A 62 -1.22 -15.39 7.45
N ALA A 63 -0.49 -14.36 7.03
CA ALA A 63 0.67 -13.86 7.75
C ALA A 63 0.26 -13.31 9.14
N TRP A 64 -0.81 -12.51 9.20
CA TRP A 64 -1.30 -11.98 10.47
C TRP A 64 -1.82 -13.08 11.39
N LEU A 65 -2.60 -14.03 10.86
CA LEU A 65 -3.05 -15.21 11.58
C LEU A 65 -1.86 -15.98 12.20
N GLY A 66 -0.84 -16.29 11.39
CA GLY A 66 0.33 -17.04 11.86
C GLY A 66 1.14 -16.31 12.93
N VAL A 67 1.50 -15.04 12.68
CA VAL A 67 2.30 -14.25 13.63
C VAL A 67 1.49 -13.93 14.89
N GLY A 68 0.22 -13.61 14.75
CA GLY A 68 -0.68 -13.32 15.87
C GLY A 68 -0.91 -14.55 16.75
N TRP A 69 -1.09 -15.72 16.13
CA TRP A 69 -1.27 -16.98 16.85
C TRP A 69 0.00 -17.39 17.63
N ILE A 70 1.17 -17.29 17.01
CA ILE A 70 2.45 -17.63 17.66
C ILE A 70 2.79 -16.66 18.79
N SER A 71 2.61 -15.36 18.57
CA SER A 71 2.99 -14.32 19.54
C SER A 71 1.95 -14.11 20.65
N GLY A 72 0.70 -14.42 20.39
CA GLY A 72 -0.46 -14.03 21.22
C GLY A 72 -0.72 -12.51 21.23
N GLN A 73 0.02 -11.73 20.41
CA GLN A 73 0.01 -10.26 20.40
C GLN A 73 -0.53 -9.75 19.06
N TRP A 74 -1.83 -9.83 18.85
CA TRP A 74 -2.45 -9.60 17.54
C TRP A 74 -2.19 -8.21 16.95
N ILE A 75 -2.38 -7.17 17.74
CA ILE A 75 -2.20 -5.78 17.27
C ILE A 75 -0.72 -5.46 17.09
N ALA A 76 0.13 -5.82 18.06
CA ALA A 76 1.57 -5.61 17.94
C ALA A 76 2.16 -6.34 16.74
N SER A 77 1.64 -7.54 16.43
CA SER A 77 2.06 -8.34 15.27
C SER A 77 1.82 -7.61 13.96
N VAL A 78 0.63 -7.07 13.71
CA VAL A 78 0.33 -6.38 12.45
C VAL A 78 1.17 -5.11 12.29
N ILE A 79 1.40 -4.36 13.35
CA ILE A 79 2.26 -3.17 13.31
C ILE A 79 3.71 -3.58 13.01
N LEU A 80 4.24 -4.58 13.72
CA LEU A 80 5.61 -5.07 13.49
C LEU A 80 5.78 -5.60 12.05
N MET A 81 4.84 -6.41 11.57
CA MET A 81 4.83 -6.92 10.18
C MET A 81 4.83 -5.77 9.17
N SER A 82 4.03 -4.73 9.43
CA SER A 82 3.96 -3.53 8.58
C SER A 82 5.30 -2.80 8.53
N LEU A 83 5.97 -2.62 9.69
CA LEU A 83 7.28 -1.96 9.76
C LEU A 83 8.37 -2.79 9.08
N VAL A 84 8.37 -4.12 9.27
CA VAL A 84 9.31 -5.03 8.59
C VAL A 84 9.12 -5.00 7.09
N ALA A 85 7.88 -5.07 6.60
CA ALA A 85 7.56 -5.00 5.18
C ALA A 85 7.95 -3.62 4.59
N THR A 86 7.73 -2.53 5.32
CA THR A 86 8.15 -1.18 4.91
C THR A 86 9.68 -1.07 4.85
N ALA A 87 10.40 -1.61 5.84
CA ALA A 87 11.86 -1.66 5.82
C ALA A 87 12.39 -2.45 4.60
N ALA A 88 11.77 -3.58 4.30
CA ALA A 88 12.07 -4.36 3.10
C ALA A 88 11.81 -3.54 1.82
N ALA A 89 10.65 -2.89 1.70
CA ALA A 89 10.29 -2.07 0.55
C ALA A 89 11.32 -0.94 0.32
N LEU A 90 11.68 -0.19 1.36
CA LEU A 90 12.68 0.89 1.28
C LEU A 90 14.07 0.33 0.92
N THR A 91 14.44 -0.83 1.45
CA THR A 91 15.72 -1.50 1.12
C THR A 91 15.76 -1.93 -0.34
N LEU A 92 14.65 -2.40 -0.90
CA LEU A 92 14.56 -2.82 -2.32
C LEU A 92 14.82 -1.65 -3.28
N VAL A 93 14.44 -0.43 -2.93
CA VAL A 93 14.81 0.78 -3.71
C VAL A 93 16.34 0.93 -3.79
N LEU A 94 17.07 0.61 -2.71
CA LEU A 94 18.52 0.70 -2.68
C LEU A 94 19.23 -0.35 -3.55
N LEU A 95 18.55 -1.44 -3.91
CA LEU A 95 19.08 -2.52 -4.74
C LEU A 95 18.95 -2.27 -6.24
N LEU A 96 18.26 -1.19 -6.66
CA LEU A 96 18.05 -0.86 -8.06
C LEU A 96 19.29 -0.24 -8.71
N PRO A 97 19.50 -0.44 -10.04
CA PRO A 97 20.71 -0.09 -10.75
C PRO A 97 20.73 1.38 -11.18
N CYS A 98 20.65 2.32 -10.23
CA CYS A 98 20.80 3.76 -10.48
C CYS A 98 21.79 4.40 -9.52
N GLU A 99 22.18 5.65 -9.78
CA GLU A 99 23.12 6.37 -8.93
C GLU A 99 22.60 6.48 -7.49
N ARG A 100 23.50 6.37 -6.51
CA ARG A 100 23.18 6.42 -5.08
C ARG A 100 22.39 7.68 -4.68
N ARG A 101 22.72 8.83 -5.27
CA ARG A 101 22.01 10.11 -4.99
C ARG A 101 20.54 10.04 -5.44
N ILE A 102 20.28 9.38 -6.58
CA ILE A 102 18.92 9.15 -7.09
C ILE A 102 18.14 8.26 -6.13
N ARG A 103 18.73 7.14 -5.70
CA ARG A 103 18.10 6.25 -4.70
C ARG A 103 17.71 6.99 -3.43
N PHE A 104 18.60 7.85 -2.92
CA PHE A 104 18.32 8.67 -1.75
C PHE A 104 17.20 9.68 -1.98
N ALA A 105 17.16 10.34 -3.13
CA ALA A 105 16.08 11.24 -3.50
C ALA A 105 14.73 10.51 -3.58
N LEU A 106 14.70 9.30 -4.15
CA LEU A 106 13.50 8.48 -4.22
C LEU A 106 13.00 8.05 -2.83
N LEU A 107 13.92 7.66 -1.91
CA LEU A 107 13.54 7.34 -0.53
C LEU A 107 12.96 8.56 0.19
N MET A 108 13.53 9.75 0.00
CA MET A 108 13.01 10.99 0.57
C MET A 108 11.63 11.34 0.00
N LEU A 109 11.42 11.18 -1.31
CA LEU A 109 10.13 11.42 -1.95
C LEU A 109 9.05 10.44 -1.47
N LEU A 110 9.40 9.17 -1.29
CA LEU A 110 8.49 8.19 -0.69
C LEU A 110 8.14 8.55 0.76
N ALA A 111 9.12 9.02 1.54
CA ALA A 111 8.87 9.50 2.92
C ALA A 111 8.00 10.76 2.98
N LEU A 112 7.88 11.52 1.88
CA LEU A 112 7.01 12.70 1.76
C LEU A 112 5.65 12.35 1.14
N SER A 113 5.46 11.15 0.62
CA SER A 113 4.20 10.70 0.04
C SER A 113 3.24 10.24 1.14
N ASN A 114 2.12 10.94 1.28
CA ASN A 114 1.08 10.57 2.24
C ASN A 114 0.53 9.17 1.97
N SER A 115 0.22 8.86 0.70
CA SER A 115 -0.28 7.54 0.30
C SER A 115 0.69 6.40 0.65
N PHE A 116 2.01 6.62 0.50
CA PHE A 116 2.99 5.61 0.89
C PHE A 116 3.09 5.49 2.41
N VAL A 117 3.28 6.61 3.11
CA VAL A 117 3.60 6.62 4.54
C VAL A 117 2.41 6.18 5.41
N GLU A 118 1.21 6.68 5.14
CA GLU A 118 0.01 6.37 5.93
C GLU A 118 -0.41 4.91 5.79
N TYR A 119 -0.44 4.42 4.56
CA TYR A 119 -0.83 3.03 4.31
C TYR A 119 0.30 2.02 4.58
N SER A 120 1.45 2.49 5.04
CA SER A 120 2.52 1.61 5.55
C SER A 120 2.27 1.06 6.96
N THR A 121 1.25 1.55 7.71
CA THR A 121 0.89 1.06 9.06
C THR A 121 -0.60 1.01 9.34
N SER A 122 -1.44 1.20 8.34
CA SER A 122 -2.91 1.19 8.50
C SER A 122 -3.52 -0.16 8.94
N GLY A 123 -2.70 -1.17 9.16
CA GLY A 123 -3.14 -2.55 9.41
C GLY A 123 -3.55 -3.30 8.15
N LEU A 124 -3.58 -2.61 7.00
CA LEU A 124 -3.89 -3.17 5.68
C LEU A 124 -2.64 -3.78 5.02
N GLU A 125 -2.84 -4.45 3.92
CA GLU A 125 -1.84 -5.20 3.14
C GLU A 125 -0.83 -4.34 2.36
N ASN A 126 -1.00 -3.03 2.30
CA ASN A 126 -0.19 -2.13 1.48
C ASN A 126 1.33 -2.26 1.70
N PRO A 127 1.86 -2.33 2.95
CA PRO A 127 3.30 -2.47 3.16
C PRO A 127 3.84 -3.80 2.58
N LEU A 128 3.09 -4.89 2.69
CA LEU A 128 3.46 -6.15 2.07
C LEU A 128 3.40 -6.05 0.54
N SER A 129 2.39 -5.38 -0.01
CA SER A 129 2.28 -5.11 -1.46
C SER A 129 3.51 -4.36 -1.98
N HIS A 130 3.98 -3.33 -1.26
CA HIS A 130 5.23 -2.63 -1.60
C HIS A 130 6.42 -3.58 -1.62
N ALA A 131 6.59 -4.40 -0.58
CA ALA A 131 7.72 -5.32 -0.47
C ALA A 131 7.73 -6.38 -1.58
N VAL A 132 6.57 -7.01 -1.89
CA VAL A 132 6.50 -8.05 -2.93
C VAL A 132 6.60 -7.48 -4.34
N VAL A 133 6.01 -6.31 -4.63
CA VAL A 133 6.16 -5.61 -5.92
C VAL A 133 7.61 -5.15 -6.13
N GLY A 134 8.24 -4.61 -5.08
CA GLY A 134 9.65 -4.24 -5.11
C GLY A 134 10.56 -5.45 -5.34
N SER A 135 10.28 -6.58 -4.69
CA SER A 135 11.01 -7.84 -4.89
C SER A 135 10.89 -8.33 -6.32
N LEU A 136 9.68 -8.29 -6.88
CA LEU A 136 9.46 -8.63 -8.29
C LEU A 136 10.29 -7.72 -9.19
N MET A 137 10.25 -6.40 -9.01
CA MET A 137 11.03 -5.46 -9.82
C MET A 137 12.52 -5.75 -9.74
N VAL A 138 13.09 -5.97 -8.55
CA VAL A 138 14.52 -6.28 -8.37
C VAL A 138 14.89 -7.59 -9.08
N LEU A 139 14.05 -8.61 -9.01
CA LEU A 139 14.28 -9.87 -9.74
C LEU A 139 14.26 -9.64 -11.25
N LEU A 140 13.30 -8.88 -11.78
CA LEU A 140 13.19 -8.61 -13.21
C LEU A 140 14.36 -7.79 -13.76
N VAL A 141 14.87 -6.83 -12.98
CA VAL A 141 16.06 -6.03 -13.33
C VAL A 141 17.33 -6.87 -13.36
N ARG A 142 17.52 -7.77 -12.39
CA ARG A 142 18.71 -8.64 -12.29
C ARG A 142 18.77 -9.75 -13.33
N GLN A 143 17.75 -9.93 -14.13
CA GLN A 143 17.70 -10.95 -15.19
C GLN A 143 18.92 -10.92 -16.10
N ARG A 144 19.51 -9.75 -16.38
CA ARG A 144 20.68 -9.60 -17.26
C ARG A 144 21.90 -10.41 -16.80
N GLU A 145 22.00 -10.71 -15.48
CA GLU A 145 23.11 -11.44 -14.89
C GLU A 145 22.84 -12.95 -14.72
N VAL A 146 21.56 -13.41 -14.88
CA VAL A 146 21.14 -14.76 -14.45
C VAL A 146 20.18 -15.44 -15.45
N ILE A 147 20.23 -15.06 -16.73
CA ILE A 147 19.23 -15.39 -17.79
C ILE A 147 18.94 -16.89 -17.95
N GLU A 148 19.83 -17.80 -17.56
CA GLU A 148 19.69 -19.23 -17.84
C GLU A 148 19.34 -20.11 -16.62
N ARG A 149 19.17 -19.54 -15.43
CA ARG A 149 18.94 -20.34 -14.24
C ARG A 149 17.44 -20.54 -13.97
N SER A 150 16.97 -21.78 -14.08
CA SER A 150 15.57 -22.14 -13.75
C SER A 150 15.16 -21.70 -12.35
N PHE A 151 16.08 -21.66 -11.38
CA PHE A 151 15.82 -21.12 -10.03
C PHE A 151 15.37 -19.64 -10.05
N HIS A 152 15.91 -18.82 -10.96
CA HIS A 152 15.47 -17.45 -11.12
C HIS A 152 14.02 -17.37 -11.62
N GLY A 153 13.66 -18.21 -12.60
CA GLY A 153 12.27 -18.34 -13.05
C GLY A 153 11.32 -18.73 -11.92
N LEU A 154 11.70 -19.75 -11.14
CA LEU A 154 10.93 -20.17 -9.97
C LEU A 154 10.74 -19.02 -8.98
N ALA A 155 11.80 -18.29 -8.65
CA ALA A 155 11.72 -17.13 -7.73
C ALA A 155 10.79 -16.03 -8.26
N VAL A 156 10.86 -15.69 -9.56
CA VAL A 156 9.93 -14.73 -10.20
C VAL A 156 8.49 -15.23 -10.09
N GLY A 157 8.23 -16.51 -10.37
CA GLY A 157 6.90 -17.11 -10.28
C GLY A 157 6.34 -17.08 -8.85
N VAL A 158 7.14 -17.49 -7.87
CA VAL A 158 6.76 -17.44 -6.45
C VAL A 158 6.44 -16.02 -6.03
N VAL A 159 7.30 -15.04 -6.32
CA VAL A 159 7.07 -13.65 -5.94
C VAL A 159 5.84 -13.08 -6.65
N LEU A 160 5.59 -13.44 -7.91
CA LEU A 160 4.36 -13.05 -8.61
C LEU A 160 3.11 -13.60 -7.89
N SER A 161 3.14 -14.87 -7.44
CA SER A 161 2.03 -15.42 -6.65
C SER A 161 1.81 -14.67 -5.35
N LEU A 162 2.89 -14.29 -4.66
CA LEU A 162 2.81 -13.50 -3.44
C LEU A 162 2.19 -12.12 -3.70
N VAL A 163 2.53 -11.47 -4.84
CA VAL A 163 1.86 -10.22 -5.26
C VAL A 163 0.36 -10.43 -5.42
N LEU A 164 -0.05 -11.46 -6.15
CA LEU A 164 -1.46 -11.75 -6.43
C LEU A 164 -2.22 -12.15 -5.15
N LEU A 165 -1.61 -12.93 -4.27
CA LEU A 165 -2.20 -13.32 -2.99
C LEU A 165 -2.20 -12.16 -1.96
N THR A 166 -1.40 -11.12 -2.18
CA THR A 166 -1.51 -9.90 -1.38
C THR A 166 -2.75 -9.11 -1.81
N ARG A 167 -2.97 -8.95 -3.14
CA ARG A 167 -4.17 -8.33 -3.73
C ARG A 167 -4.32 -8.78 -5.18
N PHE A 168 -5.46 -9.35 -5.53
CA PHE A 168 -5.71 -9.86 -6.89
C PHE A 168 -5.73 -8.74 -7.95
N ASP A 169 -6.17 -7.53 -7.60
CA ASP A 169 -6.21 -6.38 -8.51
C ASP A 169 -4.82 -5.87 -8.92
N LEU A 170 -3.77 -6.18 -8.13
CA LEU A 170 -2.39 -5.88 -8.50
C LEU A 170 -1.92 -6.65 -9.75
N VAL A 171 -2.66 -7.64 -10.23
CA VAL A 171 -2.40 -8.28 -11.53
C VAL A 171 -2.30 -7.23 -12.63
N LEU A 172 -3.18 -6.22 -12.64
CA LEU A 172 -3.17 -5.16 -13.64
C LEU A 172 -1.91 -4.30 -13.59
N LEU A 173 -1.37 -4.13 -12.37
CA LEU A 173 -0.14 -3.37 -12.14
C LEU A 173 1.09 -4.12 -12.62
N VAL A 174 1.18 -5.44 -12.37
CA VAL A 174 2.40 -6.23 -12.60
C VAL A 174 2.37 -7.09 -13.86
N ALA A 175 1.20 -7.34 -14.47
CA ALA A 175 1.10 -8.17 -15.67
C ALA A 175 1.95 -7.65 -16.85
N PRO A 176 1.98 -6.35 -17.18
CA PRO A 176 2.84 -5.87 -18.27
C PRO A 176 4.33 -6.13 -18.01
N LEU A 177 4.78 -5.99 -16.75
CA LEU A 177 6.15 -6.30 -16.33
C LEU A 177 6.48 -7.78 -16.50
N PHE A 178 5.60 -8.65 -16.01
CA PHE A 178 5.77 -10.10 -16.09
C PHE A 178 5.71 -10.58 -17.53
N ILE A 179 4.74 -10.13 -18.33
CA ILE A 179 4.59 -10.50 -19.74
C ILE A 179 5.85 -10.09 -20.53
N PHE A 180 6.32 -8.84 -20.34
CA PHE A 180 7.53 -8.37 -20.98
C PHE A 180 8.75 -9.25 -20.67
N TRP A 181 8.92 -9.61 -19.40
CA TRP A 181 9.98 -10.50 -18.95
C TRP A 181 9.79 -11.93 -19.48
N PHE A 182 8.59 -12.49 -19.37
CA PHE A 182 8.26 -13.86 -19.72
C PHE A 182 8.51 -14.17 -21.20
N ILE A 183 8.17 -13.25 -22.10
CA ILE A 183 8.40 -13.40 -23.53
C ILE A 183 9.91 -13.53 -23.83
N ARG A 184 10.78 -12.87 -23.08
CA ARG A 184 12.23 -12.86 -23.26
C ARG A 184 12.97 -13.97 -22.54
N ALA A 185 12.32 -14.58 -21.56
CA ALA A 185 12.90 -15.68 -20.79
C ALA A 185 13.07 -16.96 -21.64
N SER A 186 14.08 -17.77 -21.35
CA SER A 186 14.26 -19.09 -21.97
C SER A 186 13.11 -20.03 -21.59
N ARG A 187 12.93 -21.11 -22.37
CA ARG A 187 11.86 -22.10 -22.13
C ARG A 187 11.92 -22.69 -20.71
N SER A 188 13.10 -23.04 -20.23
CA SER A 188 13.32 -23.63 -18.90
C SER A 188 12.92 -22.63 -17.77
N VAL A 189 13.31 -21.37 -17.94
CA VAL A 189 12.97 -20.28 -17.00
C VAL A 189 11.47 -20.01 -17.00
N ARG A 190 10.81 -20.03 -18.16
CA ARG A 190 9.34 -19.87 -18.25
C ARG A 190 8.60 -21.00 -17.56
N ILE A 191 9.02 -22.26 -17.79
CA ILE A 191 8.43 -23.42 -17.12
C ILE A 191 8.61 -23.30 -15.60
N ALA A 192 9.81 -22.96 -15.13
CA ALA A 192 10.08 -22.78 -13.72
C ALA A 192 9.23 -21.64 -13.11
N ALA A 193 9.00 -20.54 -13.85
CA ALA A 193 8.11 -19.46 -13.39
C ALA A 193 6.66 -19.94 -13.24
N VAL A 194 6.15 -20.70 -14.22
CA VAL A 194 4.80 -21.29 -14.12
C VAL A 194 4.71 -22.24 -12.93
N LEU A 195 5.73 -23.08 -12.70
CA LEU A 195 5.80 -23.96 -11.53
C LEU A 195 5.88 -23.19 -10.20
N GLY A 196 6.40 -21.97 -10.20
CA GLY A 196 6.37 -21.07 -9.04
C GLY A 196 5.01 -20.42 -8.80
N VAL A 197 4.27 -20.15 -9.88
CA VAL A 197 2.95 -19.49 -9.79
C VAL A 197 1.85 -20.46 -9.41
N LEU A 198 1.71 -21.54 -10.15
CA LEU A 198 0.51 -22.40 -10.11
C LEU A 198 0.24 -23.03 -8.75
N PRO A 199 1.20 -23.63 -8.02
CA PRO A 199 0.90 -24.33 -6.78
C PRO A 199 0.31 -23.40 -5.70
N LEU A 200 0.88 -22.20 -5.54
CA LEU A 200 0.44 -21.26 -4.52
C LEU A 200 -0.95 -20.71 -4.81
N LEU A 201 -1.22 -20.30 -6.06
CA LEU A 201 -2.54 -19.82 -6.45
C LEU A 201 -3.58 -20.95 -6.45
N ALA A 202 -3.24 -22.11 -6.97
CA ALA A 202 -4.14 -23.26 -6.98
C ALA A 202 -4.52 -23.69 -5.55
N SER A 203 -3.56 -23.75 -4.63
CA SER A 203 -3.81 -24.06 -3.22
C SER A 203 -4.76 -23.05 -2.57
N TRP A 204 -4.57 -21.77 -2.84
CA TRP A 204 -5.47 -20.74 -2.32
C TRP A 204 -6.87 -20.85 -2.91
N PHE A 205 -7.00 -20.95 -4.24
CA PHE A 205 -8.31 -21.06 -4.88
C PHE A 205 -9.05 -22.35 -4.50
N TYR A 206 -8.35 -23.46 -4.36
CA TYR A 206 -8.90 -24.70 -3.84
C TYR A 206 -9.44 -24.51 -2.41
N TRP A 207 -8.63 -23.91 -1.52
CA TRP A 207 -9.04 -23.62 -0.16
C TRP A 207 -10.24 -22.66 -0.11
N SER A 208 -10.25 -21.62 -0.95
CA SER A 208 -11.36 -20.67 -1.05
C SER A 208 -12.66 -21.35 -1.50
N LEU A 209 -12.60 -22.22 -2.50
CA LEU A 209 -13.76 -23.00 -2.96
C LEU A 209 -14.31 -23.92 -1.87
N VAL A 210 -13.43 -24.66 -1.19
CA VAL A 210 -13.86 -25.59 -0.14
C VAL A 210 -14.44 -24.87 1.07
N THR A 211 -13.91 -23.68 1.39
CA THR A 211 -14.25 -22.95 2.62
C THR A 211 -15.40 -21.97 2.42
N TYR A 212 -15.45 -21.26 1.29
CA TYR A 212 -16.39 -20.16 1.05
C TYR A 212 -17.35 -20.42 -0.12
N ASP A 213 -17.25 -21.58 -0.77
CA ASP A 213 -17.98 -21.89 -2.01
C ASP A 213 -17.82 -20.80 -3.09
N SER A 214 -16.65 -20.17 -3.10
CA SER A 214 -16.35 -19.01 -3.97
C SER A 214 -14.87 -18.94 -4.32
N LEU A 215 -14.55 -18.57 -5.57
CA LEU A 215 -13.17 -18.33 -6.00
C LEU A 215 -12.63 -16.97 -5.57
N LEU A 216 -13.49 -15.95 -5.53
CA LEU A 216 -13.12 -14.58 -5.24
C LEU A 216 -13.80 -14.12 -3.94
N PRO A 217 -13.23 -13.12 -3.25
CA PRO A 217 -13.85 -12.58 -2.05
C PRO A 217 -15.28 -12.08 -2.28
N ASN A 218 -16.16 -12.26 -1.32
CA ASN A 218 -17.56 -11.84 -1.41
C ASN A 218 -17.71 -10.34 -1.67
N THR A 219 -16.76 -9.52 -1.20
CA THR A 219 -16.69 -8.08 -1.49
C THR A 219 -16.54 -7.77 -2.98
N PHE A 220 -15.95 -8.67 -3.78
CA PHE A 220 -15.86 -8.50 -5.24
C PHE A 220 -17.25 -8.61 -5.88
N TYR A 221 -18.04 -9.58 -5.47
CA TYR A 221 -19.40 -9.77 -5.99
C TYR A 221 -20.34 -8.67 -5.51
N ALA A 222 -20.23 -8.26 -4.24
CA ALA A 222 -21.03 -7.17 -3.67
C ALA A 222 -20.83 -5.84 -4.41
N LYS A 223 -19.58 -5.50 -4.76
CA LYS A 223 -19.27 -4.28 -5.51
C LYS A 223 -19.81 -4.28 -6.96
N ARG A 224 -20.05 -5.45 -7.55
CA ARG A 224 -20.64 -5.57 -8.90
C ARG A 224 -22.15 -5.48 -8.93
N ASN A 225 -22.82 -5.74 -7.82
CA ASN A 225 -24.28 -5.71 -7.72
C ASN A 225 -24.84 -4.32 -7.37
N VAL A 226 -24.06 -3.26 -7.56
CA VAL A 226 -24.50 -1.88 -7.37
C VAL A 226 -25.26 -1.43 -8.61
N ASN A 227 -26.51 -0.96 -8.46
CA ASN A 227 -27.34 -0.44 -9.54
C ASN A 227 -26.88 0.97 -10.00
N LEU A 228 -25.59 1.09 -10.36
CA LEU A 228 -24.99 2.33 -10.88
C LEU A 228 -24.52 2.10 -12.32
N SER A 229 -24.68 3.10 -13.16
CA SER A 229 -24.14 3.07 -14.52
C SER A 229 -22.59 3.13 -14.50
N PHE A 230 -21.97 2.63 -15.57
CA PHE A 230 -20.51 2.72 -15.73
C PHE A 230 -20.02 4.17 -15.65
N MET A 231 -20.77 5.12 -16.21
CA MET A 231 -20.38 6.54 -16.20
C MET A 231 -20.42 7.15 -14.79
N GLU A 232 -21.39 6.77 -13.97
CA GLU A 232 -21.47 7.23 -12.58
C GLU A 232 -20.30 6.68 -11.75
N LEU A 233 -19.97 5.40 -11.93
CA LEU A 233 -18.80 4.78 -11.27
C LEU A 233 -17.51 5.45 -11.74
N PHE A 234 -17.36 5.70 -13.05
CA PHE A 234 -16.17 6.32 -13.60
C PHE A 234 -16.00 7.78 -13.12
N ASP A 235 -17.09 8.57 -13.08
CA ASP A 235 -17.04 9.94 -12.52
C ASP A 235 -16.63 9.95 -11.05
N GLN A 236 -17.19 9.04 -10.25
CA GLN A 236 -16.82 8.90 -8.85
C GLN A 236 -15.36 8.47 -8.69
N GLY A 237 -14.90 7.49 -9.46
CA GLY A 237 -13.52 7.01 -9.42
C GLY A 237 -12.51 8.03 -9.93
N PHE A 238 -12.86 8.81 -10.95
CA PHE A 238 -12.05 9.92 -11.42
C PHE A 238 -11.95 11.02 -10.35
N PHE A 239 -13.07 11.32 -9.67
CA PHE A 239 -13.08 12.24 -8.54
C PHE A 239 -12.20 11.73 -7.39
N TYR A 240 -12.23 10.41 -7.11
CA TYR A 240 -11.32 9.78 -6.13
C TYR A 240 -9.85 9.99 -6.50
N LEU A 241 -9.47 9.71 -7.75
CA LEU A 241 -8.07 9.89 -8.20
C LEU A 241 -7.63 11.35 -8.07
N ARG A 242 -8.47 12.29 -8.51
CA ARG A 242 -8.19 13.72 -8.41
C ARG A 242 -8.01 14.17 -6.93
N THR A 243 -8.90 13.72 -6.05
CA THR A 243 -8.84 14.03 -4.62
C THR A 243 -7.59 13.44 -3.99
N SER A 244 -7.27 12.18 -4.30
CA SER A 244 -6.08 11.50 -3.79
C SER A 244 -4.77 12.14 -4.28
N LEU A 245 -4.71 12.59 -5.53
CA LEU A 245 -3.56 13.33 -6.06
C LEU A 245 -3.42 14.72 -5.42
N ALA A 246 -4.52 15.40 -5.12
CA ALA A 246 -4.50 16.68 -4.41
C ALA A 246 -4.04 16.51 -2.96
N TYR A 247 -4.41 15.39 -2.34
CA TYR A 247 -4.01 15.01 -0.98
C TYR A 247 -2.53 14.60 -0.91
N ASP A 248 -2.06 13.78 -1.86
CA ASP A 248 -0.67 13.30 -1.94
C ASP A 248 0.07 13.90 -3.13
N ARG A 249 0.52 15.14 -2.98
CA ARG A 249 1.24 15.85 -4.04
C ARG A 249 2.60 15.23 -4.36
N ALA A 250 3.29 14.70 -3.35
CA ALA A 250 4.58 14.03 -3.55
C ALA A 250 4.41 12.73 -4.35
N GLY A 251 3.39 11.92 -4.00
CA GLY A 251 3.02 10.73 -4.76
C GLY A 251 2.56 11.06 -6.17
N GLY A 252 1.72 12.09 -6.33
CA GLY A 252 1.28 12.57 -7.65
C GLY A 252 2.43 12.97 -8.56
N LEU A 253 3.46 13.60 -7.97
CA LEU A 253 4.66 13.95 -8.74
C LEU A 253 5.53 12.73 -9.05
N LEU A 254 5.71 11.79 -8.13
CA LEU A 254 6.40 10.53 -8.45
C LEU A 254 5.73 9.85 -9.65
N LEU A 255 4.40 9.81 -9.71
CA LEU A 255 3.66 9.26 -10.85
C LEU A 255 3.95 10.05 -12.14
N LEU A 256 3.88 11.37 -12.11
CA LEU A 256 4.14 12.23 -13.25
C LEU A 256 5.58 12.10 -13.76
N VAL A 257 6.57 12.22 -12.87
CA VAL A 257 7.99 12.09 -13.20
C VAL A 257 8.31 10.69 -13.73
N GLY A 258 7.71 9.65 -13.15
CA GLY A 258 7.84 8.27 -13.63
C GLY A 258 7.41 8.13 -15.10
N VAL A 259 6.25 8.68 -15.45
CA VAL A 259 5.77 8.66 -16.85
C VAL A 259 6.69 9.48 -17.76
N VAL A 260 7.05 10.71 -17.37
CA VAL A 260 7.93 11.58 -18.17
C VAL A 260 9.29 10.93 -18.43
N LEU A 261 9.93 10.38 -17.41
CA LEU A 261 11.23 9.71 -17.57
C LEU A 261 11.11 8.40 -18.37
N THR A 262 10.00 7.68 -18.21
CA THR A 262 9.73 6.51 -19.06
C THR A 262 9.66 6.90 -20.53
N LEU A 263 8.94 7.97 -20.88
CA LEU A 263 8.84 8.45 -22.26
C LEU A 263 10.18 9.00 -22.77
N ALA A 264 10.98 9.62 -21.92
CA ALA A 264 12.28 10.17 -22.28
C ALA A 264 13.34 9.10 -22.54
N PHE A 265 13.38 8.05 -21.70
CA PHE A 265 14.44 7.04 -21.75
C PHE A 265 14.00 5.72 -22.41
N MET A 266 12.71 5.49 -22.55
CA MET A 266 12.11 4.31 -23.19
C MET A 266 12.68 2.96 -22.74
N LYS A 267 13.12 2.87 -21.46
CA LYS A 267 13.61 1.60 -20.89
C LYS A 267 12.44 0.62 -20.80
N PRO A 268 12.58 -0.60 -21.35
CA PRO A 268 11.44 -1.50 -21.52
C PRO A 268 10.69 -1.86 -20.22
N LEU A 269 11.42 -2.12 -19.11
CA LEU A 269 10.79 -2.39 -17.82
C LEU A 269 10.08 -1.15 -17.25
N ALA A 270 10.60 0.07 -17.49
CA ALA A 270 9.94 1.29 -17.09
C ALA A 270 8.65 1.51 -17.91
N VAL A 271 8.69 1.24 -19.22
CA VAL A 271 7.50 1.29 -20.10
C VAL A 271 6.44 0.30 -19.60
N ALA A 272 6.83 -0.93 -19.30
CA ALA A 272 5.92 -1.94 -18.77
C ALA A 272 5.33 -1.53 -17.41
N SER A 273 6.14 -0.92 -16.52
CA SER A 273 5.68 -0.37 -15.23
C SER A 273 4.64 0.73 -15.43
N SER A 274 4.92 1.69 -16.31
CA SER A 274 4.00 2.80 -16.61
C SER A 274 2.69 2.31 -17.21
N LEU A 275 2.76 1.32 -18.10
CA LEU A 275 1.55 0.67 -18.64
C LEU A 275 0.74 0.01 -17.53
N GLY A 276 1.38 -0.72 -16.60
CA GLY A 276 0.73 -1.32 -15.46
C GLY A 276 0.07 -0.29 -14.55
N ILE A 277 0.75 0.83 -14.27
CA ILE A 277 0.18 1.95 -13.49
C ILE A 277 -1.07 2.51 -14.18
N VAL A 278 -1.03 2.75 -15.49
CA VAL A 278 -2.18 3.26 -16.25
C VAL A 278 -3.35 2.29 -16.19
N LEU A 279 -3.11 0.99 -16.45
CA LEU A 279 -4.15 -0.04 -16.39
C LEU A 279 -4.79 -0.12 -15.00
N TYR A 280 -3.98 -0.11 -13.95
CA TYR A 280 -4.47 -0.16 -12.58
C TYR A 280 -5.28 1.09 -12.19
N LEU A 281 -4.79 2.30 -12.51
CA LEU A 281 -5.52 3.54 -12.22
C LEU A 281 -6.83 3.63 -13.01
N THR A 282 -6.85 3.14 -14.26
CA THR A 282 -8.09 3.04 -15.07
C THR A 282 -9.08 2.09 -14.40
N TYR A 283 -8.61 0.94 -13.90
CA TYR A 283 -9.45 0.01 -13.14
C TYR A 283 -10.00 0.66 -11.86
N VAL A 284 -9.17 1.36 -11.10
CA VAL A 284 -9.62 2.11 -9.90
C VAL A 284 -10.71 3.12 -10.26
N ALA A 285 -10.51 3.88 -11.36
CA ALA A 285 -11.51 4.82 -11.84
C ALA A 285 -12.82 4.12 -12.25
N SER A 286 -12.73 3.00 -12.97
CA SER A 286 -13.92 2.27 -13.46
C SER A 286 -14.73 1.59 -12.35
N ASN A 287 -14.17 1.39 -11.17
CA ASN A 287 -14.84 0.80 -10.00
C ASN A 287 -15.27 1.82 -8.93
N GLY A 288 -15.28 3.11 -9.26
CA GLY A 288 -15.72 4.16 -8.33
C GLY A 288 -14.70 4.59 -7.29
N GLY A 289 -13.45 4.09 -7.37
CA GLY A 289 -12.40 4.42 -6.40
C GLY A 289 -12.57 3.74 -5.04
N ASP A 290 -12.25 4.49 -3.96
CA ASP A 290 -12.37 4.04 -2.57
C ASP A 290 -12.85 5.22 -1.70
N PHE A 291 -13.35 4.92 -0.50
CA PHE A 291 -13.67 5.94 0.49
C PHE A 291 -12.42 6.42 1.25
N MET A 292 -11.36 5.61 1.32
CA MET A 292 -10.07 5.95 1.91
C MET A 292 -9.19 6.71 0.91
N VAL A 293 -8.98 8.00 1.13
CA VAL A 293 -8.15 8.84 0.24
C VAL A 293 -6.72 8.30 0.15
N GLY A 294 -6.18 8.18 -1.05
CA GLY A 294 -4.79 7.79 -1.30
C GLY A 294 -4.47 6.28 -1.19
N ARG A 295 -5.36 5.45 -0.64
CA ARG A 295 -5.11 4.01 -0.43
C ARG A 295 -4.67 3.30 -1.71
N PHE A 296 -5.44 3.46 -2.78
CA PHE A 296 -5.14 2.82 -4.07
C PHE A 296 -4.01 3.47 -4.85
N LEU A 297 -3.53 4.66 -4.45
CA LEU A 297 -2.33 5.26 -5.02
C LEU A 297 -1.04 4.74 -4.40
N SER A 298 -1.08 4.16 -3.22
CA SER A 298 0.09 3.75 -2.43
C SER A 298 1.06 2.85 -3.23
N VAL A 299 0.55 1.76 -3.83
CA VAL A 299 1.37 0.82 -4.62
C VAL A 299 1.81 1.38 -5.97
N PRO A 300 0.95 2.04 -6.78
CA PRO A 300 1.37 2.77 -7.97
C PRO A 300 2.46 3.81 -7.75
N VAL A 301 2.38 4.59 -6.67
CA VAL A 301 3.41 5.58 -6.29
C VAL A 301 4.75 4.89 -6.01
N TYR A 302 4.73 3.81 -5.25
CA TYR A 302 5.93 3.02 -4.98
C TYR A 302 6.52 2.41 -6.26
N LEU A 303 5.69 1.78 -7.12
CA LEU A 303 6.14 1.25 -8.40
C LEU A 303 6.70 2.34 -9.33
N SER A 304 6.13 3.55 -9.28
CA SER A 304 6.67 4.70 -10.04
C SER A 304 8.07 5.09 -9.57
N ALA A 305 8.32 5.10 -8.26
CA ALA A 305 9.68 5.34 -7.73
C ALA A 305 10.67 4.27 -8.24
N LEU A 306 10.27 3.00 -8.26
CA LEU A 306 11.09 1.92 -8.84
C LEU A 306 11.32 2.11 -10.35
N SER A 307 10.29 2.52 -11.09
CA SER A 307 10.35 2.80 -12.53
C SER A 307 11.31 3.95 -12.85
N ILE A 308 11.30 5.02 -12.04
CA ILE A 308 12.25 6.14 -12.15
C ILE A 308 13.68 5.62 -11.99
N ALA A 309 13.95 4.78 -10.98
CA ALA A 309 15.27 4.19 -10.78
C ALA A 309 15.74 3.38 -11.99
N VAL A 310 14.84 2.59 -12.58
CA VAL A 310 15.13 1.79 -13.79
C VAL A 310 15.34 2.68 -15.02
N SER A 311 14.53 3.73 -15.17
CA SER A 311 14.67 4.70 -16.27
C SER A 311 16.04 5.39 -16.26
N LEU A 312 16.54 5.69 -15.06
CA LEU A 312 17.82 6.38 -14.84
C LEU A 312 19.01 5.42 -14.68
N GLU A 313 18.85 4.14 -15.02
CA GLU A 313 19.96 3.18 -15.06
C GLU A 313 21.08 3.67 -16.00
N GLY A 314 22.28 3.77 -15.48
CA GLY A 314 23.46 4.24 -16.23
C GLY A 314 23.54 5.76 -16.40
N TRP A 315 22.53 6.50 -15.92
CA TRP A 315 22.57 7.97 -15.90
C TRP A 315 23.27 8.48 -14.63
N SER A 316 24.08 9.56 -14.77
CA SER A 316 24.83 10.13 -13.66
C SER A 316 24.55 11.62 -13.49
N LEU A 317 24.42 12.03 -12.24
CA LEU A 317 24.33 13.45 -11.84
C LEU A 317 25.68 14.17 -11.84
N GLU A 318 26.80 13.42 -11.90
CA GLU A 318 28.15 13.98 -11.75
C GLU A 318 28.50 15.09 -12.77
N PRO A 319 28.17 14.94 -14.08
CA PRO A 319 28.42 16.02 -15.05
C PRO A 319 27.67 17.31 -14.72
N LEU A 320 26.44 17.19 -14.20
CA LEU A 320 25.63 18.33 -13.77
C LEU A 320 26.26 19.01 -12.54
N VAL A 321 26.65 18.24 -11.54
CA VAL A 321 27.25 18.72 -10.31
C VAL A 321 28.61 19.41 -10.60
N GLN A 322 29.43 18.84 -11.47
CA GLN A 322 30.69 19.42 -11.89
C GLN A 322 30.49 20.71 -12.67
N SER A 323 29.50 20.77 -13.57
CA SER A 323 29.10 21.95 -14.31
C SER A 323 28.66 23.09 -13.39
N PHE A 324 27.91 22.77 -12.33
CA PHE A 324 27.56 23.74 -11.28
C PHE A 324 28.76 24.22 -10.48
N ARG A 325 29.70 23.33 -10.09
CA ARG A 325 30.92 23.69 -9.33
C ARG A 325 31.89 24.53 -10.14
N GLN A 326 32.02 24.30 -11.44
CA GLN A 326 32.99 24.99 -12.29
C GLN A 326 32.47 26.28 -12.91
N ASN A 327 31.23 26.70 -12.63
CA ASN A 327 30.58 27.87 -13.23
C ASN A 327 30.64 27.89 -14.79
N ARG A 328 30.98 26.73 -15.40
CA ARG A 328 31.13 26.54 -16.86
C ARG A 328 29.84 25.93 -17.47
N MET A 329 28.75 26.60 -17.27
CA MET A 329 27.48 26.14 -17.82
C MET A 329 27.25 26.71 -19.23
N ASN A 330 28.06 26.28 -20.21
CA ASN A 330 27.98 26.75 -21.59
C ASN A 330 27.12 25.85 -22.51
N SER A 331 26.52 24.75 -22.04
CA SER A 331 25.52 24.05 -22.83
C SER A 331 24.13 24.63 -22.54
N LEU A 332 23.64 25.45 -23.44
CA LEU A 332 22.33 26.10 -23.40
C LEU A 332 21.18 25.12 -23.12
N LEU A 333 21.27 23.85 -23.51
CA LEU A 333 20.29 22.80 -23.31
C LEU A 333 20.22 22.34 -21.86
N VAL A 334 21.35 22.13 -21.19
CA VAL A 334 21.36 21.69 -19.77
C VAL A 334 20.95 22.85 -18.85
N ARG A 335 21.37 24.09 -19.17
CA ARG A 335 21.01 25.29 -18.43
C ARG A 335 19.50 25.61 -18.53
N ARG A 336 18.89 25.39 -19.67
CA ARG A 336 17.56 25.90 -20.00
C ARG A 336 16.43 24.86 -19.75
N PHE A 337 16.71 23.57 -19.86
CA PHE A 337 15.68 22.52 -19.87
C PHE A 337 15.74 21.51 -18.74
N ILE A 338 16.86 21.27 -18.07
CA ILE A 338 16.97 20.19 -17.08
C ILE A 338 17.27 20.70 -15.66
N GLY A 339 18.15 21.68 -15.48
CA GLY A 339 18.60 22.11 -14.14
C GLY A 339 17.55 22.90 -13.35
N PRO A 340 17.15 24.11 -13.79
CA PRO A 340 16.22 24.95 -13.03
C PRO A 340 14.81 24.38 -12.92
N PRO A 341 14.19 23.79 -13.98
CA PRO A 341 12.88 23.19 -13.85
C PRO A 341 12.87 22.01 -12.89
N LEU A 342 13.88 21.14 -12.92
CA LEU A 342 13.98 20.00 -12.02
C LEU A 342 14.17 20.44 -10.56
N LEU A 343 15.03 21.44 -10.31
CA LEU A 343 15.24 22.01 -8.98
C LEU A 343 14.00 22.75 -8.46
N LEU A 344 13.33 23.54 -9.32
CA LEU A 344 12.08 24.21 -8.97
C LEU A 344 10.97 23.22 -8.68
N VAL A 345 10.85 22.18 -9.50
CA VAL A 345 9.92 21.09 -9.29
C VAL A 345 10.23 20.38 -7.98
N LEU A 346 11.47 19.95 -7.73
CA LEU A 346 11.88 19.31 -6.48
C LEU A 346 11.66 20.22 -5.26
N SER A 347 11.98 21.51 -5.38
CA SER A 347 11.78 22.49 -4.29
C SER A 347 10.31 22.75 -4.03
N ALA A 348 9.49 22.90 -5.08
CA ALA A 348 8.05 23.07 -4.95
C ALA A 348 7.38 21.85 -4.30
N ILE A 349 7.91 20.64 -4.56
CA ILE A 349 7.45 19.40 -3.93
C ILE A 349 7.81 19.38 -2.46
N LEU A 350 9.08 19.62 -2.14
CA LEU A 350 9.57 19.62 -0.77
C LEU A 350 8.77 20.61 0.08
N ILE A 351 8.56 21.83 -0.41
CA ILE A 351 7.77 22.86 0.27
C ILE A 351 6.31 22.45 0.37
N SER A 352 5.71 21.97 -0.72
CA SER A 352 4.30 21.57 -0.78
C SER A 352 4.02 20.35 0.09
N SER A 353 4.93 19.36 0.12
CA SER A 353 4.78 18.16 0.94
C SER A 353 5.05 18.43 2.41
N ALA A 354 6.02 19.26 2.74
CA ALA A 354 6.27 19.69 4.12
C ALA A 354 5.09 20.50 4.68
N THR A 355 4.46 21.37 3.89
CA THR A 355 3.27 22.12 4.31
C THR A 355 2.03 21.21 4.43
N ALA A 356 1.84 20.24 3.53
CA ALA A 356 0.77 19.27 3.61
C ALA A 356 0.93 18.37 4.85
N PHE A 357 2.14 17.86 5.10
CA PHE A 357 2.47 17.05 6.27
C PHE A 357 2.25 17.81 7.59
N SER A 358 2.64 19.09 7.64
CA SER A 358 2.43 19.95 8.80
C SER A 358 0.94 20.24 9.06
N ARG A 359 0.15 20.50 8.02
CA ARG A 359 -1.31 20.68 8.14
C ARG A 359 -1.99 19.40 8.63
N GLN A 360 -1.60 18.26 8.13
CA GLN A 360 -2.15 16.96 8.48
C GLN A 360 -1.93 16.59 9.96
N GLN A 361 -0.83 17.05 10.57
CA GLN A 361 -0.60 16.90 12.01
C GLN A 361 -1.43 17.88 12.86
N SER A 362 -1.88 18.99 12.30
CA SER A 362 -2.56 20.08 13.03
C SER A 362 -4.08 20.08 12.86
N GLU A 363 -4.62 19.53 11.79
CA GLU A 363 -6.06 19.53 11.54
C GLU A 363 -6.75 18.45 12.40
N ARG A 364 -7.62 18.89 13.32
CA ARG A 364 -8.56 18.00 14.00
C ARG A 364 -9.59 17.54 12.97
N PHE A 365 -9.89 16.25 12.97
CA PHE A 365 -11.01 15.74 12.19
C PHE A 365 -12.28 16.49 12.59
N ASN A 366 -12.90 17.16 11.65
CA ASN A 366 -14.16 17.86 11.86
C ASN A 366 -15.30 16.99 11.34
N TRP A 367 -16.02 16.36 12.26
CA TRP A 367 -17.20 15.53 11.97
C TRP A 367 -18.33 16.29 11.27
N GLU A 368 -18.32 17.63 11.36
CA GLU A 368 -19.34 18.49 10.75
C GLU A 368 -19.08 18.74 9.25
N ARG A 369 -17.88 18.43 8.74
CA ARG A 369 -17.57 18.51 7.32
C ARG A 369 -17.67 17.14 6.72
N PRO A 370 -18.78 16.79 6.03
CA PRO A 370 -18.89 15.53 5.34
C PRO A 370 -17.74 15.42 4.32
N ALA A 371 -17.12 14.26 4.28
CA ALA A 371 -16.14 13.93 3.26
C ALA A 371 -16.75 14.22 1.87
N SER A 372 -16.00 14.93 1.04
CA SER A 372 -16.49 15.28 -0.30
C SER A 372 -16.78 13.99 -1.08
N ARG A 373 -18.04 13.78 -1.45
CA ARG A 373 -18.53 12.56 -2.13
C ARG A 373 -18.16 11.25 -1.43
N GLY A 374 -18.09 11.22 -0.09
CA GLY A 374 -17.77 10.01 0.67
C GLY A 374 -16.28 9.62 0.71
N ILE A 375 -15.38 10.45 0.20
CA ILE A 375 -13.93 10.22 0.24
C ILE A 375 -13.35 10.99 1.42
N ALA A 376 -12.65 10.31 2.33
CA ALA A 376 -12.12 10.88 3.56
C ALA A 376 -10.66 10.51 3.79
N ASP A 377 -9.93 11.41 4.45
CA ASP A 377 -8.75 11.03 5.21
C ASP A 377 -9.24 10.42 6.54
N GLU A 378 -9.12 9.10 6.66
CA GLU A 378 -9.64 8.38 7.82
C GLU A 378 -8.68 8.37 9.00
N ARG A 379 -7.40 8.56 8.75
CA ARG A 379 -6.39 8.51 9.80
C ARG A 379 -6.70 9.42 11.00
N PRO A 380 -7.11 10.71 10.82
CA PRO A 380 -7.48 11.57 11.95
C PRO A 380 -8.69 11.05 12.75
N MET A 381 -9.54 10.22 12.14
CA MET A 381 -10.69 9.61 12.85
C MET A 381 -10.24 8.61 13.89
N TYR A 382 -9.16 7.88 13.61
CA TYR A 382 -8.67 6.79 14.45
C TYR A 382 -7.47 7.18 15.32
N VAL A 383 -6.79 8.30 15.01
CA VAL A 383 -5.60 8.75 15.73
C VAL A 383 -5.93 9.92 16.65
N GLN A 384 -5.95 9.66 17.95
CA GLN A 384 -5.93 10.72 18.95
C GLN A 384 -4.49 11.20 19.22
N ARG A 385 -4.36 12.43 19.76
CA ARG A 385 -3.05 12.99 20.15
C ARG A 385 -2.25 12.01 21.00
N GLY A 386 -1.06 11.65 20.52
CA GLY A 386 -0.14 10.76 21.23
C GLY A 386 -0.27 9.27 20.88
N SER A 387 -1.12 8.88 19.93
CA SER A 387 -1.11 7.51 19.40
C SER A 387 0.13 7.32 18.55
N GLY A 388 1.05 6.54 19.00
CA GLY A 388 2.23 6.11 18.28
C GLY A 388 2.51 4.64 18.62
N PHE A 389 3.46 4.04 17.91
CA PHE A 389 3.86 2.65 18.04
C PHE A 389 3.94 2.13 19.50
N MET A 390 4.46 2.94 20.44
CA MET A 390 4.61 2.53 21.85
C MET A 390 3.28 2.31 22.55
N ARG A 391 2.23 3.04 22.22
CA ARG A 391 0.91 2.88 22.81
C ARG A 391 0.25 1.57 22.38
N TYR A 392 0.42 1.20 21.11
CA TYR A 392 -0.10 -0.08 20.60
C TYR A 392 0.55 -1.30 21.26
N PHE A 393 1.80 -1.18 21.69
CA PHE A 393 2.49 -2.28 22.36
C PHE A 393 2.01 -2.52 23.81
N SER A 394 1.71 -1.48 24.57
CA SER A 394 1.50 -1.61 26.02
C SER A 394 0.04 -1.82 26.44
N GLU A 395 -0.92 -1.16 25.79
CA GLU A 395 -2.29 -1.14 26.30
C GLU A 395 -3.26 -2.07 25.54
N ILE A 396 -3.05 -2.25 24.24
CA ILE A 396 -4.04 -2.88 23.36
C ILE A 396 -3.84 -4.39 23.29
N SER A 397 -2.62 -4.86 23.34
CA SER A 397 -2.30 -6.30 23.31
C SER A 397 -2.92 -7.06 24.48
N VAL A 398 -3.03 -6.42 25.62
CA VAL A 398 -3.65 -7.02 26.83
C VAL A 398 -5.18 -7.05 26.69
N ALA A 399 -5.76 -6.01 26.11
CA ALA A 399 -7.21 -5.90 25.98
C ALA A 399 -7.82 -6.92 24.99
N VAL A 400 -7.15 -7.19 23.86
CA VAL A 400 -7.61 -8.17 22.89
C VAL A 400 -7.67 -9.59 23.46
N LYS A 401 -6.74 -9.91 24.37
CA LYS A 401 -6.66 -11.26 24.95
C LYS A 401 -7.72 -11.53 26.01
N SER A 402 -8.20 -10.51 26.71
CA SER A 402 -9.08 -10.66 27.87
C SER A 402 -10.57 -10.45 27.60
N THR A 403 -10.93 -9.83 26.47
CA THR A 403 -12.31 -9.36 26.24
C THR A 403 -12.94 -9.88 24.94
N TYR A 404 -12.20 -10.65 24.12
CA TYR A 404 -12.74 -11.13 22.85
C TYR A 404 -13.64 -12.36 23.07
N ASP A 405 -14.95 -12.18 22.96
CA ASP A 405 -15.94 -13.25 22.78
C ASP A 405 -16.80 -12.92 21.54
N PRO A 406 -16.68 -13.71 20.46
CA PRO A 406 -17.42 -13.44 19.21
C PRO A 406 -18.93 -13.68 19.34
N ARG A 407 -19.38 -14.33 20.43
CA ARG A 407 -20.79 -14.61 20.70
C ARG A 407 -21.50 -13.41 21.30
N THR A 408 -20.74 -12.44 21.83
CA THR A 408 -21.30 -11.16 22.30
C THR A 408 -21.32 -10.17 21.15
N GLU A 409 -22.53 -9.79 20.71
CA GLU A 409 -22.71 -8.81 19.65
C GLU A 409 -21.90 -7.52 19.89
N ASP A 410 -21.16 -7.09 18.86
CA ASP A 410 -20.56 -5.76 18.62
C ASP A 410 -19.67 -5.10 19.70
N SER A 411 -19.84 -5.43 20.97
CA SER A 411 -19.17 -4.66 22.04
C SER A 411 -17.65 -4.82 22.06
N SER A 412 -17.15 -6.00 21.69
CA SER A 412 -15.71 -6.30 21.82
C SER A 412 -14.84 -5.67 20.74
N ILE A 413 -15.29 -5.63 19.48
CA ILE A 413 -14.50 -5.03 18.39
C ILE A 413 -14.54 -3.51 18.45
N VAL A 414 -15.69 -2.93 18.79
CA VAL A 414 -15.82 -1.50 19.03
C VAL A 414 -14.93 -1.08 20.20
N GLU A 415 -14.85 -1.89 21.26
CA GLU A 415 -13.97 -1.63 22.41
C GLU A 415 -12.50 -1.81 22.04
N ILE A 416 -12.15 -2.82 21.25
CA ILE A 416 -10.80 -3.03 20.71
C ILE A 416 -10.42 -1.84 19.82
N SER A 417 -11.31 -1.42 18.92
CA SER A 417 -11.08 -0.25 18.07
C SER A 417 -10.92 1.03 18.88
N ARG A 418 -11.75 1.25 19.88
CA ARG A 418 -11.64 2.41 20.80
C ARG A 418 -10.32 2.42 21.54
N ARG A 419 -9.90 1.31 22.12
CA ARG A 419 -8.62 1.20 22.83
C ARG A 419 -7.44 1.32 21.88
N ALA A 420 -7.53 0.68 20.69
CA ALA A 420 -6.51 0.78 19.65
C ALA A 420 -6.26 2.23 19.23
N ASN A 421 -7.31 3.01 19.15
CA ASN A 421 -7.26 4.39 18.66
C ASN A 421 -7.26 5.44 19.77
N GLY A 422 -7.20 5.01 21.04
CA GLY A 422 -7.14 5.89 22.21
C GLY A 422 -8.44 6.66 22.49
N TRP A 423 -9.56 6.13 22.05
CA TRP A 423 -10.87 6.72 22.37
C TRP A 423 -11.21 6.47 23.85
N PRO A 424 -11.87 7.41 24.54
CA PRO A 424 -12.24 7.23 25.93
C PRO A 424 -13.12 6.00 26.10
N THR A 425 -12.83 5.23 27.15
CA THR A 425 -13.66 4.08 27.51
C THR A 425 -15.03 4.55 27.98
N ARG A 426 -16.05 3.70 27.85
CA ARG A 426 -17.43 4.02 28.24
C ARG A 426 -17.59 4.48 29.68
N LYS A 427 -16.60 4.20 30.56
CA LYS A 427 -16.53 4.65 31.96
C LYS A 427 -16.09 6.11 32.11
N ASP A 428 -15.40 6.66 31.11
CA ASP A 428 -14.84 8.02 31.17
C ASP A 428 -15.76 9.08 30.52
N SER A 429 -16.89 8.65 29.95
CA SER A 429 -17.85 9.54 29.28
C SER A 429 -19.17 9.61 30.05
N GLU A 430 -19.32 10.58 30.92
CA GLU A 430 -20.64 11.09 31.33
C GLU A 430 -21.44 11.77 30.20
N ILE A 431 -21.01 11.61 28.97
CA ILE A 431 -21.72 12.12 27.79
C ILE A 431 -22.65 11.01 27.27
N GLN A 432 -23.86 10.98 27.84
CA GLN A 432 -25.02 10.28 27.31
C GLN A 432 -25.39 10.83 25.92
N ARG A 433 -24.76 10.35 24.87
CA ARG A 433 -25.34 10.35 23.51
C ARG A 433 -25.10 8.97 22.94
N PRO A 434 -26.14 8.25 22.45
CA PRO A 434 -25.94 7.01 21.75
C PRO A 434 -25.14 7.32 20.48
N LEU A 435 -23.87 6.95 20.47
CA LEU A 435 -23.08 6.84 19.26
C LEU A 435 -23.64 5.64 18.49
N THR A 436 -24.68 5.87 17.70
CA THR A 436 -24.95 5.03 16.54
C THR A 436 -23.72 5.15 15.66
N VAL A 437 -22.80 4.20 15.77
CA VAL A 437 -21.79 3.97 14.75
C VAL A 437 -22.57 3.53 13.52
N ARG A 438 -23.00 4.49 12.72
CA ARG A 438 -23.36 4.22 11.34
C ARG A 438 -22.04 3.82 10.69
N THR A 439 -21.86 2.53 10.49
CA THR A 439 -20.98 1.99 9.48
C THR A 439 -21.48 2.54 8.15
N THR A 440 -20.98 3.69 7.76
CA THR A 440 -21.18 4.24 6.43
C THR A 440 -20.25 3.50 5.47
N CYS A 441 -20.57 2.24 5.21
CA CYS A 441 -20.30 1.70 3.88
C CYS A 441 -21.04 2.60 2.91
N GLY A 442 -20.31 3.30 2.06
CA GLY A 442 -20.69 4.37 1.16
C GLY A 442 -22.17 4.44 0.80
N LEU A 443 -22.83 5.44 1.31
CA LEU A 443 -24.11 5.91 0.78
C LEU A 443 -23.88 6.56 -0.58
N LEU A 444 -23.95 5.75 -1.63
CA LEU A 444 -24.44 6.21 -2.92
C LEU A 444 -25.96 5.98 -2.89
N GLY A 445 -26.74 7.05 -2.67
CA GLY A 445 -28.20 7.03 -2.79
C GLY A 445 -28.96 6.36 -1.64
N GLY A 446 -29.07 6.99 -0.48
CA GLY A 446 -30.23 7.00 0.42
C GLY A 446 -30.88 5.70 0.89
N LYS A 447 -30.26 4.54 0.75
CA LYS A 447 -30.74 3.27 1.32
C LYS A 447 -29.60 2.44 1.87
N SER A 448 -29.64 2.19 3.16
CA SER A 448 -28.75 1.25 3.84
C SER A 448 -28.99 -0.15 3.26
N ILE A 449 -27.94 -0.74 2.70
CA ILE A 449 -27.89 -2.16 2.39
C ILE A 449 -26.88 -2.77 3.36
N ILE A 450 -27.32 -3.07 4.56
CA ILE A 450 -26.91 -4.24 5.35
C ILE A 450 -28.06 -4.50 6.32
N SER A 451 -28.98 -5.31 5.91
CA SER A 451 -29.78 -6.14 6.79
C SER A 451 -29.46 -7.58 6.42
N GLY A 452 -28.93 -8.32 7.34
CA GLY A 452 -28.61 -9.74 7.24
C GLY A 452 -27.18 -10.02 7.62
#